data_341f34ea7d53ca5958751298793d4489
#
_entry.id   341f34ea7d53ca5958751298793d4489
#
_cell.length_a   1.000
_cell.length_b   1.000
_cell.length_c   1.000
_cell.angle_alpha   90.00
_cell.angle_beta   90.00
_cell.angle_gamma   90.00
#
_symmetry.space_group_name_H-M   'P 1'
#
loop_
_entity.id
_entity.type
_entity.pdbx_description
1 polymer ?
#
loop_
_entity_poly.entity_id
_entity_poly.type
_entity_poly.pdbx_seq_one_letter_code
_entity_poly.pdbx_strand_id
1 'polypeptide(L)'
;GQEWQCDYGAQYFTARDPAFAAVVDAWIDAGVAAPWQARIASWDGAQISRSQNALTRYVGVPDMAAPARWLAANLDVHLCTEACALQLGVQGWSVSFAQDAATHMFDAVLLAVPAPDAVALVAQIAPAFASIAQQAHMHPAWAVMAHFDGPIDPGYDALFVNAGPLRWVARNASKPARAGVETWLLHATAEWSQTHGDATPANVIASLSPELAALGLPMPQSCDAFFWTVASSAPALQIGCAWDAQLGLGMCGDWMAGGKVEGAWQSGVALARCVSADDVPRSGCN
;
A
#
# COMPACT_ATOMS: atom_id res chain seq x y z
N GLY A 1 6.40 28.01 -0.14
CA GLY A 1 7.17 27.02 0.58
C GLY A 1 7.90 26.13 -0.39
N GLN A 2 9.04 25.55 0.00
CA GLN A 2 9.69 24.55 -0.84
C GLN A 2 8.76 23.34 -0.97
N GLU A 3 8.53 22.88 -2.21
CA GLU A 3 7.79 21.66 -2.45
C GLU A 3 8.62 20.46 -1.91
N TRP A 4 7.99 19.61 -1.11
CA TRP A 4 8.59 18.37 -0.64
C TRP A 4 7.77 17.17 -1.13
N GLN A 5 8.43 16.05 -1.32
CA GLN A 5 7.83 14.80 -1.74
C GLN A 5 8.34 13.70 -0.82
N CYS A 6 7.45 12.84 -0.34
CA CYS A 6 7.83 11.66 0.42
C CYS A 6 6.89 10.49 0.13
N ASP A 7 7.46 9.32 -0.08
CA ASP A 7 6.69 8.08 -0.08
C ASP A 7 6.39 7.69 1.37
N TYR A 8 5.23 8.01 1.88
CA TYR A 8 4.85 7.75 3.28
C TYR A 8 4.01 6.47 3.48
N GLY A 9 3.71 5.76 2.39
CA GLY A 9 3.13 4.41 2.39
C GLY A 9 4.17 3.33 2.13
N ALA A 10 3.95 2.50 1.10
CA ALA A 10 4.91 1.48 0.68
C ALA A 10 6.26 2.10 0.33
N GLN A 11 7.35 1.50 0.85
CA GLN A 11 8.68 2.08 0.73
C GLN A 11 9.49 1.53 -0.42
N TYR A 12 9.26 0.29 -0.73
CA TYR A 12 9.86 -0.48 -1.82
C TYR A 12 9.05 -1.75 -2.05
N PHE A 13 9.36 -2.44 -3.11
CA PHE A 13 8.87 -3.80 -3.35
C PHE A 13 10.01 -4.71 -3.82
N THR A 14 9.75 -6.01 -3.81
CA THR A 14 10.66 -7.05 -4.30
C THR A 14 9.90 -7.91 -5.29
N ALA A 15 10.59 -8.54 -6.22
CA ALA A 15 10.03 -9.49 -7.17
C ALA A 15 10.72 -10.85 -6.98
N ARG A 16 9.96 -11.86 -6.58
CA ARG A 16 10.43 -13.23 -6.35
C ARG A 16 9.77 -14.20 -7.32
N ASP A 17 8.53 -13.97 -7.66
CA ASP A 17 7.79 -14.70 -8.68
C ASP A 17 8.32 -14.30 -10.07
N PRO A 18 8.71 -15.26 -10.93
CA PRO A 18 9.25 -14.95 -12.26
C PRO A 18 8.28 -14.16 -13.16
N ALA A 19 6.97 -14.40 -13.04
CA ALA A 19 5.98 -13.65 -13.82
C ALA A 19 5.87 -12.21 -13.34
N PHE A 20 5.94 -11.99 -12.02
CA PHE A 20 5.96 -10.63 -11.49
C PHE A 20 7.30 -9.93 -11.81
N ALA A 21 8.44 -10.66 -11.80
CA ALA A 21 9.72 -10.10 -12.19
C ALA A 21 9.69 -9.57 -13.64
N ALA A 22 9.07 -10.30 -14.57
CA ALA A 22 8.90 -9.83 -15.94
C ALA A 22 8.04 -8.56 -16.05
N VAL A 23 7.04 -8.41 -15.17
CA VAL A 23 6.24 -7.17 -15.09
C VAL A 23 7.08 -6.01 -14.56
N VAL A 24 7.92 -6.26 -13.55
CA VAL A 24 8.83 -5.25 -13.01
C VAL A 24 9.85 -4.81 -14.07
N ASP A 25 10.38 -5.73 -14.87
CA ASP A 25 11.26 -5.40 -16.00
C ASP A 25 10.55 -4.48 -17.00
N ALA A 26 9.29 -4.78 -17.35
CA ALA A 26 8.49 -3.91 -18.21
C ALA A 26 8.24 -2.52 -17.60
N TRP A 27 8.06 -2.42 -16.27
CA TRP A 27 7.95 -1.13 -15.58
C TRP A 27 9.26 -0.34 -15.59
N ILE A 28 10.41 -1.04 -15.52
CA ILE A 28 11.73 -0.41 -15.62
C ILE A 28 11.93 0.12 -17.05
N ASP A 29 11.62 -0.67 -18.06
CA ASP A 29 11.72 -0.27 -19.48
C ASP A 29 10.79 0.93 -19.80
N ALA A 30 9.63 0.98 -19.16
CA ALA A 30 8.70 2.12 -19.26
C ALA A 30 9.12 3.34 -18.42
N GLY A 31 10.20 3.25 -17.63
CA GLY A 31 10.69 4.33 -16.76
C GLY A 31 9.80 4.61 -15.53
N VAL A 32 8.88 3.70 -15.18
CA VAL A 32 7.97 3.88 -14.04
C VAL A 32 8.39 3.11 -12.79
N ALA A 33 9.47 2.33 -12.87
CA ALA A 33 10.13 1.69 -11.72
C ALA A 33 11.64 1.69 -11.91
N ALA A 34 12.38 1.55 -10.79
CA ALA A 34 13.84 1.41 -10.83
C ALA A 34 14.34 0.57 -9.64
N PRO A 35 15.51 -0.09 -9.77
CA PRO A 35 16.20 -0.67 -8.64
C PRO A 35 16.62 0.41 -7.64
N TRP A 36 16.41 0.15 -6.35
CA TRP A 36 16.84 1.03 -5.28
C TRP A 36 18.13 0.49 -4.65
N GLN A 37 19.24 1.16 -4.94
CA GLN A 37 20.58 0.80 -4.46
C GLN A 37 20.90 1.47 -3.12
N ALA A 38 20.07 1.20 -2.10
CA ALA A 38 20.21 1.81 -0.80
C ALA A 38 21.21 1.06 0.09
N ARG A 39 21.91 1.81 0.93
CA ARG A 39 22.69 1.28 2.06
C ARG A 39 21.71 0.91 3.17
N ILE A 40 21.33 -0.37 3.24
CA ILE A 40 20.35 -0.83 4.23
C ILE A 40 21.05 -1.40 5.44
N ALA A 41 20.58 -1.02 6.62
CA ALA A 41 21.08 -1.49 7.89
C ALA A 41 19.92 -2.00 8.78
N SER A 42 20.26 -2.56 9.92
CA SER A 42 19.33 -2.95 10.99
C SER A 42 19.85 -2.47 12.33
N TRP A 43 18.95 -2.00 13.19
CA TRP A 43 19.21 -1.63 14.57
C TRP A 43 18.51 -2.61 15.51
N ASP A 44 19.24 -3.15 16.46
CA ASP A 44 18.77 -4.19 17.40
C ASP A 44 18.39 -3.65 18.79
N GLY A 45 18.46 -2.34 18.97
CA GLY A 45 18.27 -1.65 20.24
C GLY A 45 19.57 -1.12 20.85
N ALA A 46 20.73 -1.54 20.34
CA ALA A 46 22.04 -1.13 20.83
C ALA A 46 23.02 -0.78 19.70
N GLN A 47 23.00 -1.51 18.59
CA GLN A 47 23.97 -1.38 17.51
C GLN A 47 23.30 -1.36 16.15
N ILE A 48 23.91 -0.58 15.22
CA ILE A 48 23.55 -0.59 13.81
C ILE A 48 24.50 -1.54 13.09
N SER A 49 23.92 -2.51 12.37
CA SER A 49 24.67 -3.48 11.56
C SER A 49 24.20 -3.40 10.11
N ARG A 50 25.13 -3.56 9.14
CA ARG A 50 24.75 -3.60 7.72
C ARG A 50 23.95 -4.85 7.42
N SER A 51 22.85 -4.67 6.69
CA SER A 51 22.07 -5.80 6.17
C SER A 51 22.89 -6.53 5.10
N GLN A 52 23.10 -7.83 5.27
CA GLN A 52 23.75 -8.70 4.28
C GLN A 52 22.76 -9.25 3.24
N ASN A 53 21.51 -8.80 3.27
CA ASN A 53 20.46 -9.29 2.38
C ASN A 53 20.67 -8.73 0.97
N ALA A 54 21.09 -9.61 0.04
CA ALA A 54 21.33 -9.31 -1.38
C ALA A 54 20.05 -9.16 -2.21
N LEU A 55 18.85 -9.14 -1.60
CA LEU A 55 17.60 -9.03 -2.31
C LEU A 55 17.47 -7.67 -3.00
N THR A 56 17.27 -7.67 -4.32
CA THR A 56 16.99 -6.44 -5.07
C THR A 56 15.67 -5.84 -4.62
N ARG A 57 15.71 -4.56 -4.30
CA ARG A 57 14.54 -3.75 -3.98
C ARG A 57 14.27 -2.79 -5.11
N TYR A 58 13.00 -2.61 -5.42
CA TYR A 58 12.54 -1.72 -6.47
C TYR A 58 11.64 -0.63 -5.88
N VAL A 59 11.64 0.52 -6.52
CA VAL A 59 10.74 1.63 -6.20
C VAL A 59 10.04 2.11 -7.45
N GLY A 60 8.85 2.65 -7.31
CA GLY A 60 8.21 3.40 -8.39
C GLY A 60 8.97 4.70 -8.71
N VAL A 61 8.89 5.20 -9.91
CA VAL A 61 9.56 6.42 -10.41
C VAL A 61 8.54 7.29 -11.16
N PRO A 62 8.32 8.57 -10.79
CA PRO A 62 9.05 9.37 -9.80
C PRO A 62 8.61 9.13 -8.34
N ASP A 63 7.57 8.36 -8.06
CA ASP A 63 7.05 8.01 -6.74
C ASP A 63 6.49 6.58 -6.74
N MET A 64 6.17 6.05 -5.55
CA MET A 64 5.71 4.66 -5.40
C MET A 64 4.38 4.35 -6.10
N ALA A 65 3.57 5.35 -6.45
CA ALA A 65 2.31 5.15 -7.16
C ALA A 65 2.48 5.10 -8.71
N ALA A 66 3.67 5.38 -9.24
CA ALA A 66 3.91 5.42 -10.68
C ALA A 66 3.57 4.12 -11.42
N PRO A 67 3.93 2.91 -10.94
CA PRO A 67 3.51 1.67 -11.57
C PRO A 67 1.99 1.50 -11.62
N ALA A 68 1.28 1.88 -10.55
CA ALA A 68 -0.19 1.80 -10.53
C ALA A 68 -0.82 2.78 -11.53
N ARG A 69 -0.30 4.01 -11.63
CA ARG A 69 -0.75 4.96 -12.66
C ARG A 69 -0.49 4.47 -14.08
N TRP A 70 0.65 3.82 -14.30
CA TRP A 70 0.98 3.24 -15.61
C TRP A 70 0.00 2.10 -15.98
N LEU A 71 -0.33 1.23 -15.05
CA LEU A 71 -1.34 0.17 -15.25
C LEU A 71 -2.73 0.76 -15.53
N ALA A 72 -3.07 1.88 -14.92
CA ALA A 72 -4.36 2.55 -15.06
C ALA A 72 -4.48 3.42 -16.32
N ALA A 73 -3.40 3.67 -17.05
CA ALA A 73 -3.34 4.69 -18.12
C ALA A 73 -4.37 4.50 -19.26
N ASN A 74 -4.81 3.25 -19.50
CA ASN A 74 -5.79 2.91 -20.55
C ASN A 74 -7.14 2.44 -19.97
N LEU A 75 -7.39 2.70 -18.69
CA LEU A 75 -8.64 2.37 -18.01
C LEU A 75 -9.46 3.63 -17.79
N ASP A 76 -10.78 3.48 -17.74
CA ASP A 76 -11.68 4.55 -17.33
C ASP A 76 -11.62 4.64 -15.78
N VAL A 77 -10.87 5.62 -15.28
CA VAL A 77 -10.59 5.78 -13.84
C VAL A 77 -11.28 7.04 -13.30
N HIS A 78 -12.16 6.85 -12.35
CA HIS A 78 -12.84 7.91 -11.62
C HIS A 78 -12.17 8.13 -10.27
N LEU A 79 -11.36 9.19 -10.16
CA LEU A 79 -10.72 9.59 -8.91
C LEU A 79 -11.69 10.35 -7.99
N CYS A 80 -11.39 10.36 -6.70
CA CYS A 80 -12.23 11.01 -5.68
C CYS A 80 -13.68 10.50 -5.70
N THR A 81 -13.88 9.24 -6.08
CA THR A 81 -15.18 8.60 -6.23
C THR A 81 -15.23 7.38 -5.32
N GLU A 82 -15.87 7.51 -4.18
CA GLU A 82 -15.96 6.47 -3.17
C GLU A 82 -17.24 5.65 -3.34
N ALA A 83 -17.11 4.34 -3.60
CA ALA A 83 -18.23 3.42 -3.61
C ALA A 83 -18.72 3.17 -2.18
N CYS A 84 -19.97 3.54 -1.88
CA CYS A 84 -20.54 3.46 -0.55
C CYS A 84 -21.62 2.37 -0.41
N ALA A 85 -22.21 1.90 -1.50
CA ALA A 85 -23.20 0.82 -1.47
C ALA A 85 -23.22 0.02 -2.77
N LEU A 86 -23.48 -1.27 -2.64
CA LEU A 86 -23.71 -2.20 -3.73
C LEU A 86 -25.09 -2.83 -3.59
N GLN A 87 -25.78 -3.02 -4.71
CA GLN A 87 -27.03 -3.75 -4.75
C GLN A 87 -27.06 -4.65 -6.00
N LEU A 88 -27.47 -5.89 -5.83
CA LEU A 88 -27.67 -6.82 -6.96
C LEU A 88 -29.15 -6.85 -7.35
N GLY A 89 -29.44 -6.46 -8.58
CA GLY A 89 -30.78 -6.47 -9.17
C GLY A 89 -30.87 -7.44 -10.34
N VAL A 90 -32.02 -7.46 -11.01
CA VAL A 90 -32.27 -8.32 -12.18
C VAL A 90 -31.41 -7.92 -13.39
N GLN A 91 -30.99 -6.66 -13.45
CA GLN A 91 -30.18 -6.11 -14.56
C GLN A 91 -28.68 -6.03 -14.24
N GLY A 92 -28.22 -6.67 -13.15
CA GLY A 92 -26.84 -6.62 -12.72
C GLY A 92 -26.62 -5.82 -11.44
N TRP A 93 -25.42 -5.37 -11.25
CA TRP A 93 -24.97 -4.63 -10.08
C TRP A 93 -25.26 -3.13 -10.20
N SER A 94 -25.80 -2.57 -9.15
CA SER A 94 -25.99 -1.13 -8.96
C SER A 94 -24.97 -0.65 -7.92
N VAL A 95 -24.13 0.32 -8.29
CA VAL A 95 -23.12 0.91 -7.43
C VAL A 95 -23.49 2.36 -7.14
N SER A 96 -23.53 2.71 -5.86
CA SER A 96 -23.75 4.08 -5.39
C SER A 96 -22.42 4.67 -4.90
N PHE A 97 -22.17 5.94 -5.21
CA PHE A 97 -20.97 6.66 -4.82
C PHE A 97 -21.32 7.80 -3.85
N ALA A 98 -20.42 8.06 -2.89
CA ALA A 98 -20.68 9.07 -1.86
C ALA A 98 -20.85 10.50 -2.42
N GLN A 99 -20.20 10.78 -3.56
CA GLN A 99 -20.15 12.10 -4.20
C GLN A 99 -21.15 12.26 -5.35
N ASP A 100 -21.86 11.18 -5.73
CA ASP A 100 -22.80 11.18 -6.85
C ASP A 100 -24.14 10.60 -6.42
N ALA A 101 -25.22 11.34 -6.71
CA ALA A 101 -26.58 10.85 -6.49
C ALA A 101 -27.03 9.83 -7.54
N ALA A 102 -26.31 9.71 -8.66
CA ALA A 102 -26.61 8.74 -9.70
C ALA A 102 -26.16 7.33 -9.28
N THR A 103 -26.93 6.36 -9.73
CA THR A 103 -26.59 4.94 -9.57
C THR A 103 -26.07 4.42 -10.91
N HIS A 104 -24.90 3.80 -10.88
CA HIS A 104 -24.27 3.23 -12.04
C HIS A 104 -24.48 1.72 -12.08
N MET A 105 -24.76 1.18 -13.28
CA MET A 105 -25.04 -0.24 -13.49
C MET A 105 -23.82 -0.95 -14.09
N PHE A 106 -23.54 -2.16 -13.60
CA PHE A 106 -22.41 -2.98 -14.03
C PHE A 106 -22.81 -4.46 -14.10
N ASP A 107 -22.20 -5.20 -15.03
CA ASP A 107 -22.39 -6.65 -15.14
C ASP A 107 -21.69 -7.41 -14.01
N ALA A 108 -20.57 -6.90 -13.54
CA ALA A 108 -19.79 -7.47 -12.45
C ALA A 108 -19.13 -6.39 -11.59
N VAL A 109 -18.84 -6.73 -10.34
CA VAL A 109 -18.09 -5.89 -9.40
C VAL A 109 -16.86 -6.65 -8.91
N LEU A 110 -15.69 -6.02 -9.03
CA LEU A 110 -14.43 -6.56 -8.54
C LEU A 110 -13.89 -5.63 -7.44
N LEU A 111 -13.86 -6.12 -6.21
CA LEU A 111 -13.39 -5.36 -5.05
C LEU A 111 -11.89 -5.56 -4.88
N ALA A 112 -11.11 -4.50 -5.08
CA ALA A 112 -9.68 -4.44 -4.80
C ALA A 112 -9.38 -3.45 -3.66
N VAL A 113 -10.22 -3.45 -2.64
CA VAL A 113 -10.19 -2.57 -1.47
C VAL A 113 -9.63 -3.29 -0.24
N PRO A 114 -9.23 -2.59 0.82
CA PRO A 114 -8.88 -3.20 2.11
C PRO A 114 -10.01 -4.09 2.66
N ALA A 115 -9.64 -5.11 3.43
CA ALA A 115 -10.61 -6.09 3.93
C ALA A 115 -11.78 -5.48 4.74
N PRO A 116 -11.60 -4.49 5.63
CA PRO A 116 -12.71 -3.86 6.33
C PRO A 116 -13.70 -3.17 5.39
N ASP A 117 -13.20 -2.51 4.33
CA ASP A 117 -14.04 -1.83 3.35
C ASP A 117 -14.82 -2.85 2.49
N ALA A 118 -14.18 -3.97 2.14
CA ALA A 118 -14.86 -5.07 1.48
C ALA A 118 -16.01 -5.61 2.36
N VAL A 119 -15.79 -5.84 3.66
CA VAL A 119 -16.85 -6.25 4.59
C VAL A 119 -18.01 -5.27 4.59
N ALA A 120 -17.72 -3.96 4.67
CA ALA A 120 -18.75 -2.92 4.69
C ALA A 120 -19.62 -2.95 3.43
N LEU A 121 -19.02 -3.21 2.27
CA LEU A 121 -19.72 -3.22 0.98
C LEU A 121 -20.56 -4.49 0.77
N VAL A 122 -20.12 -5.67 1.25
CA VAL A 122 -20.74 -6.95 0.86
C VAL A 122 -21.47 -7.68 1.99
N ALA A 123 -21.41 -7.23 3.24
CA ALA A 123 -21.95 -7.97 4.39
C ALA A 123 -23.43 -8.37 4.24
N GLN A 124 -24.26 -7.52 3.61
CA GLN A 124 -25.68 -7.74 3.46
C GLN A 124 -26.04 -8.59 2.22
N ILE A 125 -25.20 -8.53 1.18
CA ILE A 125 -25.53 -9.08 -0.15
C ILE A 125 -24.74 -10.35 -0.49
N ALA A 126 -23.52 -10.47 0.04
CA ALA A 126 -22.64 -11.61 -0.17
C ALA A 126 -21.92 -12.02 1.14
N PRO A 127 -22.64 -12.60 2.13
CA PRO A 127 -22.08 -12.92 3.45
C PRO A 127 -20.85 -13.85 3.39
N ALA A 128 -20.76 -14.70 2.37
CA ALA A 128 -19.58 -15.57 2.15
C ALA A 128 -18.31 -14.73 1.88
N PHE A 129 -18.41 -13.69 1.06
CA PHE A 129 -17.30 -12.76 0.80
C PHE A 129 -16.94 -11.96 2.05
N ALA A 130 -17.95 -11.47 2.79
CA ALA A 130 -17.72 -10.80 4.07
C ALA A 130 -16.98 -11.71 5.06
N SER A 131 -17.36 -13.00 5.14
CA SER A 131 -16.70 -13.97 6.02
C SER A 131 -15.24 -14.22 5.63
N ILE A 132 -14.91 -14.18 4.35
CA ILE A 132 -13.51 -14.25 3.88
C ILE A 132 -12.75 -12.98 4.33
N ALA A 133 -13.29 -11.80 4.07
CA ALA A 133 -12.65 -10.54 4.41
C ALA A 133 -12.47 -10.35 5.93
N GLN A 134 -13.42 -10.82 6.75
CA GLN A 134 -13.34 -10.79 8.22
C GLN A 134 -12.19 -11.63 8.80
N GLN A 135 -11.63 -12.58 8.06
CA GLN A 135 -10.47 -13.36 8.49
C GLN A 135 -9.16 -12.58 8.36
N ALA A 136 -9.14 -11.50 7.60
CA ALA A 136 -7.95 -10.68 7.44
C ALA A 136 -7.72 -9.78 8.65
N HIS A 137 -6.55 -9.90 9.27
CA HIS A 137 -6.14 -9.04 10.36
C HIS A 137 -5.36 -7.85 9.78
N MET A 138 -6.04 -6.70 9.66
CA MET A 138 -5.44 -5.47 9.18
C MET A 138 -4.87 -4.67 10.34
N HIS A 139 -3.68 -4.11 10.14
CA HIS A 139 -2.96 -3.34 11.16
C HIS A 139 -2.78 -1.90 10.68
N PRO A 140 -2.92 -0.93 11.59
CA PRO A 140 -2.62 0.47 11.29
C PRO A 140 -1.12 0.74 11.28
N ALA A 141 -0.73 1.89 10.74
CA ALA A 141 0.63 2.42 10.87
C ALA A 141 0.64 3.94 10.91
N TRP A 142 1.37 4.51 11.87
CA TRP A 142 1.78 5.90 11.82
C TRP A 142 3.01 6.06 10.92
N ALA A 143 2.96 7.04 10.05
CA ALA A 143 4.06 7.49 9.22
C ALA A 143 4.43 8.93 9.64
N VAL A 144 5.68 9.18 9.98
CA VAL A 144 6.18 10.53 10.27
C VAL A 144 7.21 10.89 9.21
N MET A 145 7.01 12.01 8.54
CA MET A 145 7.93 12.60 7.57
C MET A 145 8.72 13.69 8.29
N ALA A 146 10.00 13.41 8.52
CA ALA A 146 10.92 14.32 9.22
C ALA A 146 11.74 15.12 8.19
N HIS A 147 11.66 16.44 8.24
CA HIS A 147 12.31 17.36 7.32
C HIS A 147 13.54 18.00 7.95
N PHE A 148 14.61 18.12 7.15
CA PHE A 148 15.90 18.65 7.59
C PHE A 148 16.40 19.74 6.65
N ASP A 149 17.20 20.66 7.16
CA ASP A 149 17.75 21.81 6.40
C ASP A 149 18.76 21.41 5.33
N GLY A 150 19.31 20.20 5.39
CA GLY A 150 20.31 19.72 4.44
C GLY A 150 20.54 18.23 4.52
N PRO A 151 21.35 17.69 3.62
CA PRO A 151 21.63 16.26 3.55
C PRO A 151 22.22 15.71 4.84
N ILE A 152 21.71 14.54 5.26
CA ILE A 152 22.18 13.82 6.45
C ILE A 152 22.72 12.47 5.99
N ASP A 153 23.91 12.09 6.49
CA ASP A 153 24.52 10.80 6.22
C ASP A 153 24.92 10.08 7.53
N PRO A 154 24.02 9.27 8.10
CA PRO A 154 24.32 8.43 9.26
C PRO A 154 25.06 7.13 8.89
N GLY A 155 25.49 6.96 7.63
CA GLY A 155 26.13 5.76 7.12
C GLY A 155 25.17 4.72 6.54
N TYR A 156 23.87 5.01 6.50
CA TYR A 156 22.83 4.21 5.89
C TYR A 156 21.78 5.09 5.20
N ASP A 157 21.01 4.52 4.28
CA ASP A 157 19.88 5.17 3.59
C ASP A 157 18.54 4.64 4.08
N ALA A 158 18.54 3.44 4.66
CA ALA A 158 17.36 2.86 5.30
C ALA A 158 17.74 1.89 6.42
N LEU A 159 16.87 1.81 7.40
CA LEU A 159 17.11 1.07 8.64
C LEU A 159 15.88 0.25 9.03
N PHE A 160 16.06 -1.07 9.17
CA PHE A 160 15.13 -1.90 9.91
C PHE A 160 15.34 -1.66 11.41
N VAL A 161 14.31 -1.22 12.09
CA VAL A 161 14.36 -0.96 13.53
C VAL A 161 13.67 -2.12 14.25
N ASN A 162 14.43 -2.89 15.03
CA ASN A 162 13.97 -4.11 15.69
C ASN A 162 13.71 -3.92 17.19
N ALA A 163 13.75 -2.68 17.68
CA ALA A 163 13.43 -2.35 19.07
C ALA A 163 12.75 -0.97 19.15
N GLY A 164 11.95 -0.76 20.20
CA GLY A 164 11.23 0.49 20.40
C GLY A 164 9.98 0.66 19.53
N PRO A 165 9.48 1.90 19.38
CA PRO A 165 8.21 2.20 18.72
C PRO A 165 8.30 2.23 17.18
N LEU A 166 9.50 2.35 16.63
CA LEU A 166 9.72 2.39 15.19
C LEU A 166 9.99 0.98 14.62
N ARG A 167 9.64 0.75 13.37
CA ARG A 167 9.96 -0.47 12.61
C ARG A 167 10.84 -0.22 11.40
N TRP A 168 10.77 0.99 10.85
CA TRP A 168 11.45 1.36 9.62
C TRP A 168 11.75 2.85 9.58
N VAL A 169 12.94 3.20 9.12
CA VAL A 169 13.35 4.58 8.84
C VAL A 169 14.04 4.60 7.48
N ALA A 170 13.74 5.59 6.64
CA ALA A 170 14.34 5.68 5.31
C ALA A 170 14.49 7.11 4.83
N ARG A 171 15.62 7.38 4.19
CA ARG A 171 15.92 8.60 3.48
C ARG A 171 15.19 8.63 2.15
N ASN A 172 14.23 9.51 1.98
CA ASN A 172 13.45 9.58 0.77
C ASN A 172 14.30 9.93 -0.46
N ALA A 173 15.24 10.86 -0.33
CA ALA A 173 16.14 11.31 -1.40
C ALA A 173 17.15 10.22 -1.86
N SER A 174 17.27 9.09 -1.16
CA SER A 174 18.09 7.95 -1.61
C SER A 174 17.42 7.14 -2.72
N LYS A 175 16.13 7.34 -2.93
CA LYS A 175 15.34 6.68 -3.99
C LYS A 175 15.48 7.46 -5.31
N PRO A 176 15.53 6.78 -6.47
CA PRO A 176 15.54 7.41 -7.78
C PRO A 176 14.43 8.46 -7.95
N ALA A 177 14.77 9.59 -8.55
CA ALA A 177 13.88 10.70 -8.91
C ALA A 177 13.10 11.33 -7.73
N ARG A 178 13.60 11.21 -6.48
CA ARG A 178 13.08 11.97 -5.34
C ARG A 178 13.91 13.23 -5.18
N ALA A 179 13.26 14.38 -5.41
CA ALA A 179 13.85 15.71 -5.27
C ALA A 179 13.18 16.48 -4.13
N GLY A 180 13.74 17.64 -3.80
CA GLY A 180 13.17 18.57 -2.81
C GLY A 180 13.91 18.56 -1.48
N VAL A 181 13.20 18.87 -0.41
CA VAL A 181 13.75 18.98 0.95
C VAL A 181 14.24 17.61 1.43
N GLU A 182 15.37 17.59 2.14
CA GLU A 182 15.87 16.38 2.79
C GLU A 182 14.81 15.84 3.75
N THR A 183 14.23 14.70 3.38
CA THR A 183 13.12 14.11 4.11
C THR A 183 13.43 12.66 4.45
N TRP A 184 13.21 12.31 5.71
CA TRP A 184 13.29 10.95 6.20
C TRP A 184 11.91 10.49 6.66
N LEU A 185 11.53 9.29 6.25
CA LEU A 185 10.30 8.64 6.68
C LEU A 185 10.58 7.76 7.88
N LEU A 186 9.70 7.82 8.88
CA LEU A 186 9.63 6.92 10.00
C LEU A 186 8.30 6.18 9.98
N HIS A 187 8.32 4.85 9.98
CA HIS A 187 7.13 4.05 10.25
C HIS A 187 7.17 3.51 11.67
N ALA A 188 6.11 3.73 12.41
CA ALA A 188 5.92 3.09 13.70
C ALA A 188 5.58 1.59 13.55
N THR A 189 5.76 0.82 14.64
CA THR A 189 5.26 -0.56 14.71
C THR A 189 3.74 -0.61 14.68
N ALA A 190 3.17 -1.75 14.30
CA ALA A 190 1.72 -1.94 14.30
C ALA A 190 1.13 -1.82 15.71
N GLU A 191 1.80 -2.41 16.70
CA GLU A 191 1.39 -2.40 18.11
C GLU A 191 1.37 -0.97 18.65
N TRP A 192 2.43 -0.20 18.40
CA TRP A 192 2.50 1.20 18.83
C TRP A 192 1.43 2.03 18.13
N SER A 193 1.25 1.84 16.84
CA SER A 193 0.26 2.57 16.04
C SER A 193 -1.18 2.28 16.50
N GLN A 194 -1.46 1.02 16.85
CA GLN A 194 -2.77 0.61 17.36
C GLN A 194 -3.08 1.24 18.72
N THR A 195 -2.10 1.30 19.62
CA THR A 195 -2.26 1.92 20.95
C THR A 195 -2.35 3.45 20.89
N HIS A 196 -1.91 4.06 19.79
CA HIS A 196 -1.92 5.51 19.56
C HIS A 196 -2.84 5.93 18.38
N GLY A 197 -3.84 5.10 18.06
CA GLY A 197 -4.76 5.37 16.94
C GLY A 197 -5.55 6.67 17.07
N ASP A 198 -5.87 7.08 18.32
CA ASP A 198 -6.60 8.31 18.61
C ASP A 198 -5.66 9.51 18.90
N ALA A 199 -4.34 9.32 18.77
CA ALA A 199 -3.39 10.39 19.02
C ALA A 199 -3.42 11.46 17.92
N THR A 200 -3.17 12.71 18.30
CA THR A 200 -3.01 13.77 17.31
C THR A 200 -1.65 13.65 16.60
N PRO A 201 -1.53 14.11 15.34
CA PRO A 201 -0.23 14.16 14.66
C PRO A 201 0.89 14.82 15.49
N ALA A 202 0.59 15.89 16.20
CA ALA A 202 1.55 16.60 17.06
C ALA A 202 2.06 15.70 18.20
N ASN A 203 1.17 14.95 18.86
CA ASN A 203 1.54 14.02 19.93
C ASN A 203 2.41 12.87 19.41
N VAL A 204 2.08 12.35 18.23
CA VAL A 204 2.86 11.29 17.56
C VAL A 204 4.26 11.79 17.21
N ILE A 205 4.37 12.97 16.62
CA ILE A 205 5.66 13.60 16.29
C ILE A 205 6.48 13.80 17.58
N ALA A 206 5.89 14.33 18.64
CA ALA A 206 6.58 14.54 19.90
C ALA A 206 7.08 13.23 20.53
N SER A 207 6.36 12.13 20.34
CA SER A 207 6.72 10.81 20.85
C SER A 207 7.80 10.11 20.03
N LEU A 208 7.78 10.24 18.69
CA LEU A 208 8.65 9.48 17.80
C LEU A 208 9.92 10.23 17.39
N SER A 209 9.92 11.57 17.38
CA SER A 209 11.12 12.34 16.97
C SER A 209 12.33 12.11 17.89
N PRO A 210 12.20 11.93 19.22
CA PRO A 210 13.34 11.62 20.08
C PRO A 210 14.06 10.32 19.75
N GLU A 211 13.35 9.34 19.15
CA GLU A 211 13.93 8.04 18.76
C GLU A 211 15.03 8.20 17.70
N LEU A 212 14.98 9.28 16.90
CA LEU A 212 15.96 9.57 15.86
C LEU A 212 17.39 9.68 16.41
N ALA A 213 17.57 10.20 17.62
CA ALA A 213 18.88 10.36 18.23
C ALA A 213 19.59 9.00 18.45
N ALA A 214 18.85 7.98 18.86
CA ALA A 214 19.38 6.61 19.04
C ALA A 214 19.79 5.97 17.69
N LEU A 215 19.23 6.46 16.60
CA LEU A 215 19.51 5.99 15.24
C LEU A 215 20.60 6.82 14.53
N GLY A 216 21.23 7.78 15.23
CA GLY A 216 22.28 8.64 14.68
C GLY A 216 21.78 9.77 13.79
N LEU A 217 20.50 10.12 13.88
CA LEU A 217 19.88 11.21 13.14
C LEU A 217 19.68 12.42 14.07
N PRO A 218 19.89 13.65 13.57
CA PRO A 218 19.62 14.86 14.34
C PRO A 218 18.11 15.09 14.54
N MET A 219 17.77 16.06 15.37
CA MET A 219 16.38 16.52 15.47
C MET A 219 15.96 17.20 14.16
N PRO A 220 14.79 16.87 13.62
CA PRO A 220 14.27 17.48 12.40
C PRO A 220 13.86 18.95 12.64
N GLN A 221 13.88 19.75 11.58
CA GLN A 221 13.40 21.13 11.59
C GLN A 221 11.88 21.19 11.71
N SER A 222 11.20 20.29 11.00
CA SER A 222 9.76 20.12 11.06
C SER A 222 9.38 18.67 10.74
N CYS A 223 8.17 18.30 11.12
CA CYS A 223 7.61 16.99 10.82
C CYS A 223 6.14 17.11 10.40
N ASP A 224 5.74 16.22 9.51
CA ASP A 224 4.35 15.89 9.25
C ASP A 224 4.08 14.43 9.69
N ALA A 225 2.84 14.12 10.06
CA ALA A 225 2.47 12.76 10.41
C ALA A 225 1.13 12.37 9.79
N PHE A 226 1.05 11.12 9.35
CA PHE A 226 -0.14 10.53 8.73
C PHE A 226 -0.46 9.18 9.36
N PHE A 227 -1.74 8.93 9.62
CA PHE A 227 -2.22 7.67 10.16
C PHE A 227 -2.88 6.83 9.07
N TRP A 228 -2.26 5.71 8.76
CA TRP A 228 -2.86 4.66 7.94
C TRP A 228 -3.70 3.75 8.82
N THR A 229 -5.02 3.81 8.69
CA THR A 229 -5.94 2.96 9.46
C THR A 229 -5.82 1.49 9.08
N VAL A 230 -5.49 1.22 7.82
CA VAL A 230 -5.32 -0.12 7.22
C VAL A 230 -4.03 -0.14 6.39
N ALA A 231 -2.90 -0.34 7.04
CA ALA A 231 -1.58 -0.25 6.41
C ALA A 231 -1.02 -1.59 5.95
N SER A 232 -1.33 -2.66 6.64
CA SER A 232 -0.79 -4.00 6.34
C SER A 232 -1.67 -5.10 6.92
N SER A 233 -1.55 -6.30 6.37
CA SER A 233 -2.13 -7.52 6.93
C SER A 233 -1.04 -8.45 7.43
N ALA A 234 -1.17 -8.97 8.65
CA ALA A 234 -0.22 -9.91 9.22
C ALA A 234 -0.90 -10.85 10.25
N PRO A 235 -0.95 -12.18 9.98
CA PRO A 235 -0.57 -12.79 8.71
C PRO A 235 -1.55 -12.43 7.60
N ALA A 236 -1.07 -12.27 6.37
CA ALA A 236 -1.95 -12.18 5.21
C ALA A 236 -2.57 -13.54 4.90
N LEU A 237 -3.78 -13.54 4.37
CA LEU A 237 -4.42 -14.75 3.88
C LEU A 237 -3.63 -15.32 2.67
N GLN A 238 -3.80 -16.61 2.40
CA GLN A 238 -3.11 -17.30 1.29
C GLN A 238 -4.14 -17.95 0.35
N ILE A 239 -5.22 -17.22 0.04
CA ILE A 239 -6.33 -17.71 -0.80
C ILE A 239 -6.28 -17.17 -2.23
N GLY A 240 -5.40 -16.19 -2.50
CA GLY A 240 -5.23 -15.59 -3.80
C GLY A 240 -6.32 -14.57 -4.13
N CYS A 241 -7.51 -15.03 -4.46
CA CYS A 241 -8.70 -14.21 -4.76
C CYS A 241 -9.98 -14.95 -4.38
N ALA A 242 -11.12 -14.28 -4.48
CA ALA A 242 -12.45 -14.89 -4.43
C ALA A 242 -13.24 -14.43 -5.66
N TRP A 243 -13.99 -15.36 -6.29
CA TRP A 243 -14.85 -15.09 -7.44
C TRP A 243 -16.12 -15.93 -7.36
N ASP A 244 -17.24 -15.31 -7.63
CA ASP A 244 -18.54 -15.96 -7.81
C ASP A 244 -19.13 -15.53 -9.15
N ALA A 245 -19.13 -16.45 -10.13
CA ALA A 245 -19.64 -16.20 -11.48
C ALA A 245 -21.15 -15.97 -11.53
N GLN A 246 -21.92 -16.57 -10.61
CA GLN A 246 -23.37 -16.39 -10.57
C GLN A 246 -23.76 -15.00 -10.07
N LEU A 247 -22.99 -14.49 -9.11
CA LEU A 247 -23.18 -13.13 -8.63
C LEU A 247 -22.48 -12.08 -9.52
N GLY A 248 -21.47 -12.46 -10.31
CA GLY A 248 -20.57 -11.52 -10.96
C GLY A 248 -19.79 -10.69 -9.93
N LEU A 249 -19.41 -11.32 -8.80
CA LEU A 249 -18.70 -10.65 -7.71
C LEU A 249 -17.31 -11.24 -7.52
N GLY A 250 -16.30 -10.37 -7.51
CA GLY A 250 -14.92 -10.74 -7.25
C GLY A 250 -14.27 -9.92 -6.13
N MET A 251 -13.22 -10.50 -5.53
CA MET A 251 -12.44 -9.82 -4.49
C MET A 251 -10.97 -10.23 -4.58
N CYS A 252 -10.08 -9.24 -4.56
CA CYS A 252 -8.63 -9.42 -4.55
C CYS A 252 -7.96 -8.34 -3.68
N GLY A 253 -6.70 -8.55 -3.37
CA GLY A 253 -5.88 -7.60 -2.60
C GLY A 253 -4.62 -8.26 -2.07
N ASP A 254 -3.67 -7.46 -1.63
CA ASP A 254 -2.44 -7.93 -1.01
C ASP A 254 -2.71 -8.77 0.25
N TRP A 255 -3.73 -8.43 1.01
CA TRP A 255 -4.17 -9.14 2.21
C TRP A 255 -4.68 -10.57 1.94
N MET A 256 -4.99 -10.90 0.66
CA MET A 256 -5.36 -12.24 0.22
C MET A 256 -4.15 -13.07 -0.28
N ALA A 257 -2.98 -12.44 -0.51
CA ALA A 257 -1.82 -13.06 -1.15
C ALA A 257 -0.48 -12.50 -0.65
N GLY A 258 -0.20 -12.63 0.65
CA GLY A 258 1.12 -12.36 1.22
C GLY A 258 1.40 -10.91 1.67
N GLY A 259 0.46 -9.97 1.54
CA GLY A 259 0.54 -8.63 2.16
C GLY A 259 1.59 -7.69 1.57
N LYS A 260 1.92 -7.78 0.28
CA LYS A 260 2.96 -7.01 -0.41
C LYS A 260 2.52 -6.63 -1.81
N VAL A 261 3.25 -5.71 -2.47
CA VAL A 261 2.99 -5.31 -3.87
C VAL A 261 2.93 -6.52 -4.81
N GLU A 262 3.87 -7.46 -4.70
CA GLU A 262 3.87 -8.70 -5.46
C GLU A 262 2.59 -9.52 -5.21
N GLY A 263 2.18 -9.67 -3.94
CA GLY A 263 0.94 -10.35 -3.58
C GLY A 263 -0.30 -9.64 -4.10
N ALA A 264 -0.35 -8.31 -4.07
CA ALA A 264 -1.44 -7.55 -4.66
C ALA A 264 -1.58 -7.83 -6.16
N TRP A 265 -0.45 -7.84 -6.89
CA TRP A 265 -0.42 -8.18 -8.31
C TRP A 265 -0.86 -9.63 -8.57
N GLN A 266 -0.32 -10.59 -7.82
CA GLN A 266 -0.69 -12.01 -7.93
C GLN A 266 -2.19 -12.23 -7.69
N SER A 267 -2.75 -11.58 -6.67
CA SER A 267 -4.17 -11.64 -6.33
C SER A 267 -5.04 -11.07 -7.46
N GLY A 268 -4.66 -9.91 -8.01
CA GLY A 268 -5.38 -9.31 -9.14
C GLY A 268 -5.34 -10.17 -10.40
N VAL A 269 -4.18 -10.75 -10.74
CA VAL A 269 -4.03 -11.66 -11.88
C VAL A 269 -4.85 -12.95 -11.67
N ALA A 270 -4.87 -13.49 -10.45
CA ALA A 270 -5.69 -14.67 -10.14
C ALA A 270 -7.17 -14.38 -10.36
N LEU A 271 -7.66 -13.23 -9.88
CA LEU A 271 -9.05 -12.82 -10.09
C LEU A 271 -9.37 -12.60 -11.57
N ALA A 272 -8.51 -11.91 -12.30
CA ALA A 272 -8.69 -11.69 -13.73
C ALA A 272 -8.80 -12.99 -14.53
N ARG A 273 -8.02 -14.02 -14.17
CA ARG A 273 -8.10 -15.36 -14.78
C ARG A 273 -9.43 -16.06 -14.47
N CYS A 274 -9.93 -15.96 -13.25
CA CYS A 274 -11.24 -16.50 -12.91
C CYS A 274 -12.35 -15.84 -13.74
N VAL A 275 -12.38 -14.51 -13.78
CA VAL A 275 -13.38 -13.75 -14.57
C VAL A 275 -13.32 -14.08 -16.06
N SER A 276 -12.11 -14.25 -16.63
CA SER A 276 -11.95 -14.56 -18.06
C SER A 276 -12.29 -16.01 -18.41
N ALA A 277 -12.21 -16.93 -17.46
CA ALA A 277 -12.55 -18.34 -17.68
C ALA A 277 -14.06 -18.59 -17.67
N ASP A 278 -14.79 -17.78 -16.91
CA ASP A 278 -16.23 -17.81 -16.86
C ASP A 278 -16.76 -16.72 -17.83
N ASP A 279 -17.20 -17.08 -19.02
CA ASP A 279 -17.83 -16.15 -19.96
C ASP A 279 -18.96 -15.37 -19.25
N VAL A 280 -18.63 -14.22 -18.67
CA VAL A 280 -19.62 -13.30 -18.08
C VAL A 280 -20.50 -12.83 -19.25
N PRO A 281 -21.82 -13.08 -19.23
CA PRO A 281 -22.70 -12.67 -20.32
C PRO A 281 -22.59 -11.15 -20.47
N ARG A 282 -22.00 -10.69 -21.56
CA ARG A 282 -22.04 -9.27 -21.91
C ARG A 282 -23.48 -8.93 -22.20
N SER A 283 -24.14 -8.20 -21.30
CA SER A 283 -25.42 -7.58 -21.63
C SER A 283 -25.20 -6.73 -22.86
N GLY A 284 -25.86 -7.13 -23.96
CA GLY A 284 -25.65 -6.48 -25.26
C GLY A 284 -25.98 -5.00 -25.15
N CYS A 285 -24.98 -4.16 -25.48
CA CYS A 285 -25.23 -2.79 -25.87
C CYS A 285 -26.12 -2.82 -27.12
N ASN A 286 -27.41 -2.58 -26.97
CA ASN A 286 -28.31 -2.14 -28.05
C ASN A 286 -28.43 -0.63 -27.98
#